data_8a25a32908aa090e14ff9b471134a28f
#
_entry.id   8a25a32908aa090e14ff9b471134a28f
#
_cell.length_a   1.000
_cell.length_b   1.000
_cell.length_c   1.000
_cell.angle_alpha   90.00
_cell.angle_beta   90.00
_cell.angle_gamma   90.00
#
_symmetry.space_group_name_H-M   'P 1'
#
loop_
_entity.id
_entity.type
_entity.pdbx_description
1 polymer ?
#
loop_
_entity_poly.entity_id
_entity_poly.type
_entity_poly.pdbx_seq_one_letter_code
_entity_poly.pdbx_strand_id
1 'polypeptide(L)'
;MRPIREAIQKKRAAGPSMGLRLLLYRFIMVLLLMAAILSTLMATGVLSHPAHQLSGTLDIQQRNTYAALDSQMDALTAQSMAMSEKLGKELDAFLAAKGIAFDELNNDPDTIAELEKRLYTPLSNTLGAASCSGIFFGLNVTANTSLPNAEDFRAGLYLRYSGLQPTVASEQNVICFRGAAKTARSLQLQMHNRWNPELNAALIPGSDQVTAYQGARLADGCLWTKRTELLDTWEQVMLLCVPILDGGGTVRGFAV
;
A
#
# COMPACT_ATOMS: atom_id res chain seq x y z
N MET A 1 -15.37 70.87 46.65
CA MET A 1 -15.91 69.68 45.89
C MET A 1 -17.35 69.81 45.39
N ARG A 2 -18.12 70.83 45.77
CA ARG A 2 -19.48 71.09 45.29
C ARG A 2 -19.61 71.46 43.80
N PRO A 3 -18.71 72.29 43.14
CA PRO A 3 -18.97 72.75 41.81
C PRO A 3 -18.88 71.62 40.72
N ILE A 4 -18.13 70.59 40.95
CA ILE A 4 -17.97 69.47 39.99
C ILE A 4 -19.26 68.59 39.98
N ARG A 5 -19.87 68.37 41.14
CA ARG A 5 -21.15 67.63 41.23
C ARG A 5 -22.30 68.35 40.54
N GLU A 6 -22.40 69.66 40.68
CA GLU A 6 -23.43 70.46 40.01
C GLU A 6 -23.21 70.51 38.47
N ALA A 7 -21.98 70.58 38.01
CA ALA A 7 -21.67 70.51 36.59
C ALA A 7 -22.02 69.12 35.96
N ILE A 8 -21.80 68.04 36.71
CA ILE A 8 -22.16 66.68 36.27
C ILE A 8 -23.67 66.49 36.28
N GLN A 9 -24.41 67.03 37.31
CA GLN A 9 -25.84 66.98 37.33
C GLN A 9 -26.47 67.82 36.23
N LYS A 10 -25.95 68.97 35.91
CA LYS A 10 -26.44 69.85 34.81
C LYS A 10 -26.20 69.24 33.42
N LYS A 11 -25.10 68.50 33.24
CA LYS A 11 -24.84 67.72 32.03
C LYS A 11 -25.75 66.49 31.87
N ARG A 12 -26.15 65.85 32.99
CA ARG A 12 -27.14 64.77 32.99
C ARG A 12 -28.56 65.24 32.66
N ALA A 13 -28.94 66.48 33.12
CA ALA A 13 -30.25 67.05 32.83
C ALA A 13 -30.43 67.54 31.40
N ALA A 14 -29.31 67.84 30.68
CA ALA A 14 -29.35 68.38 29.33
C ALA A 14 -29.61 67.28 28.22
N GLY A 15 -29.68 66.02 28.60
CA GLY A 15 -29.86 64.93 27.62
C GLY A 15 -28.76 64.84 26.54
N PRO A 16 -28.64 63.74 25.82
CA PRO A 16 -27.63 63.64 24.76
C PRO A 16 -27.91 64.67 23.66
N SER A 17 -26.81 65.29 23.16
CA SER A 17 -26.88 66.27 22.08
C SER A 17 -27.63 65.69 20.86
N MET A 18 -28.29 66.60 20.10
CA MET A 18 -29.08 66.18 18.93
C MET A 18 -28.25 65.32 17.92
N GLY A 19 -26.97 65.64 17.78
CA GLY A 19 -26.00 64.89 16.96
C GLY A 19 -25.77 63.46 17.50
N LEU A 20 -25.66 63.33 18.84
CA LEU A 20 -25.46 62.01 19.45
C LEU A 20 -26.74 61.14 19.35
N ARG A 21 -27.92 61.73 19.44
CA ARG A 21 -29.20 61.04 19.23
C ARG A 21 -29.32 60.56 17.77
N LEU A 22 -28.92 61.38 16.79
CA LEU A 22 -28.97 61.03 15.38
C LEU A 22 -27.96 59.91 15.06
N LEU A 23 -26.79 59.96 15.65
CA LEU A 23 -25.74 58.92 15.50
C LEU A 23 -26.22 57.59 16.12
N LEU A 24 -26.87 57.67 17.30
CA LEU A 24 -27.43 56.48 17.98
C LEU A 24 -28.55 55.83 17.14
N TYR A 25 -29.45 56.64 16.56
CA TYR A 25 -30.49 56.13 15.68
C TYR A 25 -29.92 55.48 14.40
N ARG A 26 -28.88 56.06 13.79
CA ARG A 26 -28.19 55.47 12.64
C ARG A 26 -27.53 54.15 13.00
N PHE A 27 -26.91 54.09 14.19
CA PHE A 27 -26.26 52.85 14.67
C PHE A 27 -27.28 51.76 14.92
N ILE A 28 -28.39 52.08 15.58
CA ILE A 28 -29.50 51.14 15.82
C ILE A 28 -30.11 50.64 14.50
N MET A 29 -30.31 51.53 13.54
CA MET A 29 -30.82 51.16 12.19
C MET A 29 -29.89 50.19 11.50
N VAL A 30 -28.55 50.43 11.50
CA VAL A 30 -27.57 49.54 10.92
C VAL A 30 -27.55 48.17 11.63
N LEU A 31 -27.64 48.17 12.94
CA LEU A 31 -27.68 46.95 13.75
C LEU A 31 -28.94 46.10 13.51
N LEU A 32 -30.09 46.73 13.37
CA LEU A 32 -31.34 46.07 12.98
C LEU A 32 -31.28 45.52 11.56
N LEU A 33 -30.69 46.26 10.64
CA LEU A 33 -30.54 45.79 9.25
C LEU A 33 -29.58 44.59 9.16
N MET A 34 -28.46 44.64 9.89
CA MET A 34 -27.54 43.50 10.01
C MET A 34 -28.23 42.27 10.65
N ALA A 35 -29.01 42.48 11.73
CA ALA A 35 -29.77 41.42 12.37
C ALA A 35 -30.83 40.80 11.44
N ALA A 36 -31.53 41.64 10.66
CA ALA A 36 -32.49 41.17 9.65
C ALA A 36 -31.81 40.36 8.55
N ILE A 37 -30.67 40.79 8.01
CA ILE A 37 -29.89 40.07 7.02
C ILE A 37 -29.41 38.71 7.58
N LEU A 38 -28.85 38.71 8.80
CA LEU A 38 -28.39 37.50 9.44
C LEU A 38 -29.55 36.51 9.71
N SER A 39 -30.70 37.03 10.15
CA SER A 39 -31.93 36.23 10.37
C SER A 39 -32.43 35.62 9.07
N THR A 40 -32.45 36.39 7.96
CA THR A 40 -32.87 35.84 6.67
C THR A 40 -31.86 34.81 6.13
N LEU A 41 -30.56 35.01 6.28
CA LEU A 41 -29.51 34.03 5.92
C LEU A 41 -29.63 32.74 6.75
N MET A 42 -29.97 32.83 8.03
CA MET A 42 -30.22 31.66 8.86
C MET A 42 -31.56 30.98 8.48
N ALA A 43 -32.62 31.74 8.27
CA ALA A 43 -33.93 31.20 7.90
C ALA A 43 -33.95 30.52 6.53
N THR A 44 -33.16 31.02 5.58
CA THR A 44 -33.01 30.43 4.24
C THR A 44 -32.05 29.23 4.23
N GLY A 45 -31.39 28.92 5.36
CA GLY A 45 -30.45 27.81 5.44
C GLY A 45 -29.17 27.96 4.64
N VAL A 46 -28.91 29.14 4.05
CA VAL A 46 -27.74 29.41 3.22
C VAL A 46 -26.43 29.13 3.99
N LEU A 47 -26.43 29.31 5.32
CA LEU A 47 -25.27 29.04 6.17
C LEU A 47 -25.16 27.57 6.62
N SER A 48 -26.27 26.81 6.64
CA SER A 48 -26.28 25.41 7.10
C SER A 48 -26.31 24.39 5.95
N HIS A 49 -26.87 24.74 4.79
CA HIS A 49 -26.94 23.84 3.63
C HIS A 49 -25.57 23.39 3.10
N PRO A 50 -24.54 24.26 2.97
CA PRO A 50 -23.27 23.82 2.41
C PRO A 50 -22.53 22.83 3.33
N ALA A 51 -22.69 22.92 4.65
CA ALA A 51 -22.05 21.98 5.58
C ALA A 51 -22.64 20.57 5.48
N HIS A 52 -23.97 20.43 5.37
CA HIS A 52 -24.63 19.14 5.21
C HIS A 52 -24.41 18.52 3.83
N GLN A 53 -24.40 19.32 2.76
CA GLN A 53 -24.07 18.84 1.42
C GLN A 53 -22.61 18.41 1.31
N LEU A 54 -21.70 19.15 1.94
CA LEU A 54 -20.26 18.82 1.94
C LEU A 54 -20.00 17.53 2.70
N SER A 55 -20.61 17.34 3.89
CA SER A 55 -20.47 16.10 4.65
C SER A 55 -21.04 14.90 3.90
N GLY A 56 -22.22 15.03 3.27
CA GLY A 56 -22.79 13.97 2.45
C GLY A 56 -21.94 13.61 1.24
N THR A 57 -21.36 14.60 0.57
CA THR A 57 -20.45 14.37 -0.56
C THR A 57 -19.15 13.70 -0.12
N LEU A 58 -18.59 14.12 1.02
CA LEU A 58 -17.39 13.51 1.59
C LEU A 58 -17.63 12.05 2.01
N ASP A 59 -18.79 11.75 2.62
CA ASP A 59 -19.16 10.37 2.99
C ASP A 59 -19.27 9.47 1.75
N ILE A 60 -19.89 9.97 0.68
CA ILE A 60 -20.01 9.22 -0.59
C ILE A 60 -18.63 9.01 -1.20
N GLN A 61 -17.79 10.05 -1.26
CA GLN A 61 -16.43 9.93 -1.81
C GLN A 61 -15.59 8.97 -0.97
N GLN A 62 -15.69 9.01 0.35
CA GLN A 62 -14.99 8.11 1.24
C GLN A 62 -15.42 6.66 1.00
N ARG A 63 -16.74 6.38 0.95
CA ARG A 63 -17.25 5.03 0.64
C ARG A 63 -16.79 4.52 -0.72
N ASN A 64 -16.84 5.37 -1.75
CA ASN A 64 -16.38 5.01 -3.09
C ASN A 64 -14.88 4.72 -3.11
N THR A 65 -14.08 5.48 -2.37
CA THR A 65 -12.64 5.27 -2.24
C THR A 65 -12.34 3.95 -1.53
N TYR A 66 -13.04 3.65 -0.44
CA TYR A 66 -12.90 2.36 0.25
C TYR A 66 -13.31 1.19 -0.64
N ALA A 67 -14.46 1.29 -1.32
CA ALA A 67 -14.91 0.23 -2.23
C ALA A 67 -13.94 -0.01 -3.39
N ALA A 68 -13.36 1.06 -3.94
CA ALA A 68 -12.34 0.95 -4.99
C ALA A 68 -11.05 0.31 -4.47
N LEU A 69 -10.63 0.65 -3.25
CA LEU A 69 -9.45 0.06 -2.61
C LEU A 69 -9.67 -1.42 -2.32
N ASP A 70 -10.81 -1.79 -1.73
CA ASP A 70 -11.16 -3.18 -1.45
C ASP A 70 -11.17 -4.01 -2.74
N SER A 71 -11.82 -3.49 -3.80
CA SER A 71 -11.84 -4.16 -5.11
C SER A 71 -10.43 -4.35 -5.70
N GLN A 72 -9.55 -3.38 -5.50
CA GLN A 72 -8.16 -3.48 -5.96
C GLN A 72 -7.36 -4.50 -5.15
N MET A 73 -7.55 -4.54 -3.83
CA MET A 73 -6.91 -5.53 -2.96
C MET A 73 -7.41 -6.95 -3.26
N ASP A 74 -8.71 -7.13 -3.52
CA ASP A 74 -9.28 -8.41 -3.94
C ASP A 74 -8.71 -8.89 -5.28
N ALA A 75 -8.59 -7.98 -6.24
CA ALA A 75 -8.00 -8.30 -7.54
C ALA A 75 -6.52 -8.71 -7.42
N LEU A 76 -5.74 -8.00 -6.62
CA LEU A 76 -4.34 -8.35 -6.34
C LEU A 76 -4.25 -9.70 -5.62
N THR A 77 -5.14 -9.98 -4.67
CA THR A 77 -5.19 -11.27 -3.97
C THR A 77 -5.47 -12.41 -4.94
N ALA A 78 -6.47 -12.26 -5.81
CA ALA A 78 -6.80 -13.27 -6.82
C ALA A 78 -5.64 -13.51 -7.81
N GLN A 79 -4.98 -12.44 -8.27
CA GLN A 79 -3.83 -12.53 -9.17
C GLN A 79 -2.63 -13.22 -8.50
N SER A 80 -2.35 -12.89 -7.23
CA SER A 80 -1.24 -13.49 -6.47
C SER A 80 -1.50 -14.97 -6.18
N MET A 81 -2.74 -15.35 -5.87
CA MET A 81 -3.13 -16.75 -5.71
C MET A 81 -2.95 -17.52 -7.02
N ALA A 82 -3.44 -16.98 -8.14
CA ALA A 82 -3.29 -17.61 -9.46
C ALA A 82 -1.80 -17.73 -9.87
N MET A 83 -0.99 -16.76 -9.51
CA MET A 83 0.46 -16.83 -9.70
C MET A 83 1.06 -17.95 -8.85
N SER A 84 0.75 -18.00 -7.56
CA SER A 84 1.25 -19.03 -6.66
C SER A 84 0.91 -20.44 -7.13
N GLU A 85 -0.32 -20.67 -7.59
CA GLU A 85 -0.72 -21.96 -8.18
C GLU A 85 0.11 -22.30 -9.41
N LYS A 86 0.39 -21.34 -10.28
CA LYS A 86 1.24 -21.55 -11.46
C LYS A 86 2.66 -21.88 -11.06
N LEU A 87 3.21 -21.15 -10.08
CA LEU A 87 4.56 -21.41 -9.56
C LEU A 87 4.66 -22.83 -9.01
N GLY A 88 3.68 -23.28 -8.21
CA GLY A 88 3.63 -24.64 -7.69
C GLY A 88 3.58 -25.70 -8.79
N LYS A 89 2.70 -25.53 -9.80
CA LYS A 89 2.61 -26.43 -10.95
C LYS A 89 3.92 -26.51 -11.77
N GLU A 90 4.54 -25.36 -12.00
CA GLU A 90 5.81 -25.32 -12.76
C GLU A 90 6.96 -25.92 -11.96
N LEU A 91 6.97 -25.74 -10.62
CA LEU A 91 7.90 -26.38 -9.70
C LEU A 91 7.78 -27.90 -9.77
N ASP A 92 6.58 -28.44 -9.62
CA ASP A 92 6.34 -29.88 -9.68
C ASP A 92 6.73 -30.48 -11.03
N ALA A 93 6.34 -29.80 -12.12
CA ALA A 93 6.71 -30.23 -13.46
C ALA A 93 8.22 -30.21 -13.71
N PHE A 94 8.93 -29.23 -13.11
CA PHE A 94 10.39 -29.16 -13.18
C PHE A 94 11.06 -30.31 -12.42
N LEU A 95 10.63 -30.54 -11.17
CA LEU A 95 11.15 -31.62 -10.33
C LEU A 95 10.93 -32.99 -10.97
N ALA A 96 9.71 -33.24 -11.49
CA ALA A 96 9.38 -34.46 -12.20
C ALA A 96 10.24 -34.65 -13.47
N ALA A 97 10.46 -33.59 -14.25
CA ALA A 97 11.29 -33.67 -15.45
C ALA A 97 12.77 -33.95 -15.17
N LYS A 98 13.27 -33.47 -14.01
CA LYS A 98 14.66 -33.73 -13.55
C LYS A 98 14.78 -35.07 -12.80
N GLY A 99 13.69 -35.63 -12.31
CA GLY A 99 13.67 -36.84 -11.48
C GLY A 99 14.30 -36.63 -10.11
N ILE A 100 14.19 -35.40 -9.55
CA ILE A 100 14.78 -35.03 -8.25
C ILE A 100 13.68 -34.69 -7.25
N ALA A 101 13.98 -34.88 -5.96
CA ALA A 101 13.12 -34.41 -4.87
C ALA A 101 13.38 -32.91 -4.59
N PHE A 102 12.40 -32.22 -3.99
CA PHE A 102 12.50 -30.80 -3.69
C PHE A 102 13.72 -30.46 -2.80
N ASP A 103 14.00 -31.31 -1.81
CA ASP A 103 15.09 -31.09 -0.86
C ASP A 103 16.48 -31.24 -1.50
N GLU A 104 16.57 -31.94 -2.64
CA GLU A 104 17.82 -32.09 -3.41
C GLU A 104 18.23 -30.80 -4.12
N LEU A 105 17.35 -29.80 -4.19
CA LEU A 105 17.70 -28.46 -4.67
C LEU A 105 18.67 -27.72 -3.73
N ASN A 106 18.73 -28.10 -2.45
CA ASN A 106 19.68 -27.49 -1.51
C ASN A 106 21.11 -27.74 -1.96
N ASN A 107 21.94 -26.69 -1.91
CA ASN A 107 23.34 -26.70 -2.35
C ASN A 107 23.54 -26.98 -3.86
N ASP A 108 22.49 -26.85 -4.68
CA ASP A 108 22.61 -26.95 -6.13
C ASP A 108 22.25 -25.62 -6.81
N PRO A 109 23.15 -24.64 -6.84
CA PRO A 109 22.90 -23.32 -7.42
C PRO A 109 22.64 -23.36 -8.91
N ASP A 110 23.12 -24.37 -9.64
CA ASP A 110 22.89 -24.51 -11.08
C ASP A 110 21.46 -24.96 -11.37
N THR A 111 20.96 -25.95 -10.66
CA THR A 111 19.57 -26.42 -10.79
C THR A 111 18.58 -25.37 -10.28
N ILE A 112 18.91 -24.65 -9.20
CA ILE A 112 18.12 -23.50 -8.72
C ILE A 112 18.01 -22.43 -9.82
N ALA A 113 19.13 -22.07 -10.49
CA ALA A 113 19.12 -21.07 -11.55
C ALA A 113 18.26 -21.50 -12.75
N GLU A 114 18.25 -22.79 -13.11
CA GLU A 114 17.36 -23.32 -14.15
C GLU A 114 15.89 -23.24 -13.75
N LEU A 115 15.57 -23.58 -12.50
CA LEU A 115 14.23 -23.47 -11.93
C LEU A 115 13.75 -22.01 -11.92
N GLU A 116 14.56 -21.09 -11.41
CA GLU A 116 14.24 -19.65 -11.40
C GLU A 116 13.93 -19.13 -12.80
N LYS A 117 14.72 -19.55 -13.81
CA LYS A 117 14.49 -19.19 -15.20
C LYS A 117 13.13 -19.69 -15.71
N ARG A 118 12.70 -20.88 -15.29
CA ARG A 118 11.39 -21.43 -15.62
C ARG A 118 10.27 -20.67 -14.92
N LEU A 119 10.42 -20.35 -13.64
CA LEU A 119 9.46 -19.62 -12.82
C LEU A 119 9.40 -18.11 -13.18
N TYR A 120 10.36 -17.59 -13.92
CA TYR A 120 10.37 -16.20 -14.38
C TYR A 120 9.14 -15.85 -15.21
N THR A 121 8.71 -16.73 -16.10
CA THR A 121 7.58 -16.44 -17.01
C THR A 121 6.26 -16.17 -16.28
N PRO A 122 5.78 -17.05 -15.36
CA PRO A 122 4.58 -16.73 -14.59
C PRO A 122 4.76 -15.49 -13.71
N LEU A 123 5.93 -15.26 -13.13
CA LEU A 123 6.22 -14.12 -12.29
C LEU A 123 6.16 -12.80 -13.10
N SER A 124 6.86 -12.74 -14.23
CA SER A 124 6.92 -11.57 -15.10
C SER A 124 5.55 -11.24 -15.71
N ASN A 125 4.78 -12.25 -16.10
CA ASN A 125 3.43 -12.04 -16.61
C ASN A 125 2.50 -11.45 -15.57
N THR A 126 2.60 -11.90 -14.32
CA THR A 126 1.80 -11.34 -13.22
C THR A 126 2.24 -9.92 -12.90
N LEU A 127 3.55 -9.62 -12.86
CA LEU A 127 4.05 -8.26 -12.67
C LEU A 127 3.51 -7.31 -13.75
N GLY A 128 3.45 -7.77 -15.01
CA GLY A 128 2.91 -6.97 -16.12
C GLY A 128 1.40 -6.74 -16.08
N ALA A 129 0.65 -7.63 -15.43
CA ALA A 129 -0.81 -7.58 -15.34
C ALA A 129 -1.32 -6.95 -14.03
N ALA A 130 -0.54 -7.02 -12.96
CA ALA A 130 -0.93 -6.55 -11.65
C ALA A 130 -0.58 -5.06 -11.45
N SER A 131 -1.43 -4.36 -10.71
CA SER A 131 -1.15 -2.98 -10.28
C SER A 131 -0.24 -2.97 -9.04
N CYS A 132 0.97 -3.54 -9.17
CA CYS A 132 1.97 -3.61 -8.11
C CYS A 132 3.31 -3.03 -8.55
N SER A 133 4.17 -2.64 -7.61
CA SER A 133 5.49 -2.07 -7.90
C SER A 133 6.57 -3.12 -8.07
N GLY A 134 6.36 -4.31 -7.56
CA GLY A 134 7.30 -5.42 -7.61
C GLY A 134 6.64 -6.73 -7.19
N ILE A 135 7.31 -7.83 -7.46
CA ILE A 135 6.83 -9.18 -7.21
C ILE A 135 8.03 -10.10 -6.93
N PHE A 136 7.87 -11.03 -6.03
CA PHE A 136 8.93 -12.01 -5.76
C PHE A 136 8.38 -13.34 -5.26
N PHE A 137 9.18 -14.38 -5.35
CA PHE A 137 8.95 -15.64 -4.66
C PHE A 137 10.23 -16.10 -3.96
N GLY A 138 10.07 -16.85 -2.88
CA GLY A 138 11.14 -17.53 -2.18
C GLY A 138 10.76 -18.99 -1.94
N LEU A 139 11.65 -19.91 -2.31
CA LEU A 139 11.49 -21.34 -2.07
C LEU A 139 12.19 -21.74 -0.78
N ASN A 140 11.68 -22.73 -0.07
CA ASN A 140 12.26 -23.24 1.19
C ASN A 140 13.52 -24.09 0.94
N VAL A 141 14.39 -23.58 0.06
CA VAL A 141 15.71 -24.15 -0.24
C VAL A 141 16.72 -23.02 -0.37
N THR A 142 18.00 -23.33 -0.14
CA THR A 142 19.11 -22.36 -0.25
C THR A 142 20.19 -22.90 -1.18
N ALA A 143 20.84 -22.01 -1.90
CA ALA A 143 21.97 -22.36 -2.78
C ALA A 143 23.23 -22.78 -2.00
N ASN A 144 23.34 -22.41 -0.71
CA ASN A 144 24.49 -22.77 0.10
C ASN A 144 24.13 -22.89 1.59
N THR A 145 23.94 -24.13 2.05
CA THR A 145 23.65 -24.45 3.46
C THR A 145 24.85 -24.27 4.41
N SER A 146 26.06 -24.03 3.87
CA SER A 146 27.26 -23.83 4.70
C SER A 146 27.43 -22.37 5.17
N LEU A 147 26.56 -21.45 4.72
CA LEU A 147 26.62 -20.07 5.17
C LEU A 147 26.07 -19.92 6.60
N PRO A 148 26.62 -19.00 7.38
CA PRO A 148 25.99 -18.62 8.66
C PRO A 148 24.54 -18.16 8.43
N ASN A 149 23.61 -18.65 9.24
CA ASN A 149 22.17 -18.36 9.12
C ASN A 149 21.56 -18.76 7.77
N ALA A 150 22.05 -19.87 7.19
CA ALA A 150 21.52 -20.37 5.91
C ALA A 150 20.01 -20.66 5.97
N GLU A 151 19.49 -20.95 7.16
CA GLU A 151 18.08 -21.15 7.44
C GLU A 151 17.21 -19.91 7.16
N ASP A 152 17.78 -18.71 7.16
CA ASP A 152 17.08 -17.47 6.85
C ASP A 152 17.03 -17.19 5.34
N PHE A 153 17.91 -17.83 4.58
CA PHE A 153 18.01 -17.57 3.14
C PHE A 153 17.12 -18.50 2.33
N ARG A 154 16.55 -17.96 1.27
CA ARG A 154 15.65 -18.64 0.33
C ARG A 154 16.07 -18.37 -1.09
N ALA A 155 16.24 -19.42 -1.87
CA ALA A 155 16.38 -19.31 -3.31
C ALA A 155 15.10 -18.73 -3.91
N GLY A 156 15.20 -17.78 -4.83
CA GLY A 156 14.05 -17.17 -5.45
C GLY A 156 14.38 -15.94 -6.27
N LEU A 157 13.38 -15.35 -6.87
CA LEU A 157 13.52 -14.24 -7.79
C LEU A 157 12.69 -13.05 -7.33
N TYR A 158 13.31 -11.87 -7.25
CA TYR A 158 12.63 -10.61 -6.96
C TYR A 158 12.78 -9.65 -8.13
N LEU A 159 11.66 -9.34 -8.75
CA LEU A 159 11.54 -8.43 -9.88
C LEU A 159 10.79 -7.17 -9.47
N ARG A 160 11.23 -6.04 -9.96
CA ARG A 160 10.61 -4.76 -9.69
C ARG A 160 10.73 -3.82 -10.87
N TYR A 161 9.78 -2.90 -11.01
CA TYR A 161 9.91 -1.79 -11.93
C TYR A 161 10.92 -0.74 -11.44
N SER A 162 11.67 -0.14 -12.36
CA SER A 162 12.67 0.89 -12.05
C SER A 162 12.08 2.20 -11.52
N GLY A 163 10.80 2.45 -11.73
CA GLY A 163 10.08 3.66 -11.30
C GLY A 163 8.73 3.32 -10.69
N LEU A 164 8.31 4.15 -9.72
CA LEU A 164 7.02 4.00 -9.03
C LEU A 164 5.81 4.47 -9.86
N GLN A 165 6.06 5.26 -10.92
CA GLN A 165 4.99 5.74 -11.80
C GLN A 165 5.16 5.17 -13.19
N PRO A 166 4.23 4.35 -13.67
CA PRO A 166 4.18 3.91 -15.04
C PRO A 166 3.71 5.07 -15.93
N THR A 167 4.64 5.81 -16.50
CA THR A 167 4.30 6.84 -17.49
C THR A 167 3.91 6.21 -18.83
N VAL A 168 4.56 5.11 -19.23
CA VAL A 168 4.17 4.28 -20.37
C VAL A 168 4.66 2.85 -20.11
N ALA A 169 3.82 1.84 -20.32
CA ALA A 169 4.17 0.44 -20.09
C ALA A 169 5.40 -0.04 -20.87
N SER A 170 5.72 0.58 -22.00
CA SER A 170 6.90 0.27 -22.83
C SER A 170 8.23 0.81 -22.28
N GLU A 171 8.20 1.69 -21.28
CA GLU A 171 9.40 2.31 -20.69
C GLU A 171 9.73 1.74 -19.31
N GLN A 172 8.94 0.80 -18.81
CA GLN A 172 9.17 0.17 -17.51
C GLN A 172 10.27 -0.89 -17.63
N ASN A 173 11.46 -0.52 -17.22
CA ASN A 173 12.55 -1.49 -17.09
C ASN A 173 12.33 -2.33 -15.82
N VAL A 174 12.26 -3.64 -16.00
CA VAL A 174 12.24 -4.60 -14.90
C VAL A 174 13.67 -4.79 -14.40
N ILE A 175 13.85 -4.59 -13.10
CA ILE A 175 15.14 -4.77 -12.41
C ILE A 175 15.07 -6.01 -11.52
N CYS A 176 16.12 -6.82 -11.55
CA CYS A 176 16.29 -7.97 -10.67
C CYS A 176 17.01 -7.52 -9.37
N PHE A 177 16.34 -7.67 -8.23
CA PHE A 177 16.89 -7.38 -6.91
C PHE A 177 17.45 -8.62 -6.24
N ARG A 178 16.84 -9.80 -6.48
CA ARG A 178 17.26 -11.10 -5.96
C ARG A 178 17.12 -12.15 -7.04
N GLY A 179 17.95 -13.16 -6.95
CA GLY A 179 17.95 -14.31 -7.86
C GLY A 179 19.37 -14.70 -8.27
N ALA A 180 19.53 -15.91 -8.78
CA ALA A 180 20.83 -16.39 -9.24
C ALA A 180 21.39 -15.49 -10.37
N ALA A 181 22.66 -15.15 -10.30
CA ALA A 181 23.31 -14.32 -11.31
C ALA A 181 23.23 -14.93 -12.72
N LYS A 182 23.24 -16.27 -12.80
CA LYS A 182 23.11 -17.02 -14.05
C LYS A 182 21.72 -16.81 -14.66
N THR A 183 20.66 -16.80 -13.82
CA THR A 183 19.28 -16.49 -14.21
C THR A 183 19.17 -15.08 -14.76
N ALA A 184 19.60 -14.07 -14.00
CA ALA A 184 19.53 -12.68 -14.40
C ALA A 184 20.25 -12.42 -15.74
N ARG A 185 21.46 -12.98 -15.94
CA ARG A 185 22.22 -12.85 -17.20
C ARG A 185 21.53 -13.55 -18.36
N SER A 186 20.98 -14.76 -18.14
CA SER A 186 20.31 -15.53 -19.20
C SER A 186 19.04 -14.86 -19.70
N LEU A 187 18.37 -14.11 -18.84
CA LEU A 187 17.15 -13.35 -19.11
C LEU A 187 17.43 -11.90 -19.49
N GLN A 188 18.70 -11.49 -19.54
CA GLN A 188 19.14 -10.12 -19.84
C GLN A 188 18.52 -9.07 -18.89
N LEU A 189 18.27 -9.45 -17.64
CA LEU A 189 17.73 -8.55 -16.63
C LEU A 189 18.82 -7.63 -16.08
N GLN A 190 18.49 -6.37 -15.91
CA GLN A 190 19.34 -5.43 -15.19
C GLN A 190 19.34 -5.82 -13.71
N MET A 191 20.51 -6.06 -13.12
CA MET A 191 20.66 -6.32 -11.69
C MET A 191 20.77 -5.00 -10.93
N HIS A 192 20.08 -4.91 -9.81
CA HIS A 192 20.16 -3.76 -8.92
C HIS A 192 21.54 -3.67 -8.23
N ASN A 193 21.97 -2.48 -7.82
CA ASN A 193 23.27 -2.28 -7.15
C ASN A 193 23.36 -2.97 -5.76
N ARG A 194 22.22 -3.26 -5.13
CA ARG A 194 22.09 -4.07 -3.89
C ARG A 194 21.59 -5.48 -4.17
N TRP A 195 21.88 -5.98 -5.36
CA TRP A 195 21.51 -7.34 -5.74
C TRP A 195 22.16 -8.37 -4.80
N ASN A 196 21.43 -9.44 -4.51
CA ASN A 196 21.90 -10.61 -3.78
C ASN A 196 21.34 -11.88 -4.43
N PRO A 197 22.07 -13.01 -4.44
CA PRO A 197 21.57 -14.25 -5.06
C PRO A 197 20.34 -14.85 -4.39
N GLU A 198 20.09 -14.57 -3.14
CA GLU A 198 19.01 -15.15 -2.36
C GLU A 198 18.23 -14.09 -1.58
N LEU A 199 16.98 -14.41 -1.20
CA LEU A 199 16.16 -13.60 -0.31
C LEU A 199 16.49 -13.95 1.15
N ASN A 200 16.54 -12.94 2.01
CA ASN A 200 16.55 -13.16 3.46
C ASN A 200 15.09 -13.14 3.95
N ALA A 201 14.53 -14.33 4.23
CA ALA A 201 13.15 -14.49 4.67
C ALA A 201 12.89 -13.85 6.04
N ALA A 202 13.88 -13.81 6.93
CA ALA A 202 13.74 -13.16 8.23
C ALA A 202 13.45 -11.66 8.15
N LEU A 203 13.78 -11.03 7.01
CA LEU A 203 13.50 -9.62 6.75
C LEU A 203 12.18 -9.38 6.00
N ILE A 204 11.44 -10.46 5.67
CA ILE A 204 10.16 -10.38 4.96
C ILE A 204 9.02 -10.66 5.95
N PRO A 205 8.27 -9.63 6.38
CA PRO A 205 7.17 -9.83 7.32
C PRO A 205 6.13 -10.80 6.77
N GLY A 206 5.72 -11.76 7.59
CA GLY A 206 4.70 -12.75 7.22
C GLY A 206 5.21 -13.98 6.48
N SER A 207 6.48 -14.01 6.04
CA SER A 207 7.07 -15.20 5.39
C SER A 207 6.99 -16.45 6.26
N ASP A 208 7.31 -16.33 7.55
CA ASP A 208 7.26 -17.44 8.50
C ASP A 208 5.86 -18.01 8.68
N GLN A 209 4.85 -17.10 8.79
CA GLN A 209 3.45 -17.52 8.95
C GLN A 209 2.94 -18.25 7.72
N VAL A 210 3.28 -17.75 6.54
CA VAL A 210 2.88 -18.35 5.26
C VAL A 210 3.62 -19.66 5.02
N THR A 211 4.89 -19.74 5.37
CA THR A 211 5.70 -20.97 5.26
C THR A 211 5.23 -22.07 6.24
N ALA A 212 4.78 -21.68 7.43
CA ALA A 212 4.23 -22.60 8.42
C ALA A 212 2.77 -23.03 8.15
N TYR A 213 2.14 -22.53 7.08
CA TYR A 213 0.76 -22.86 6.72
C TYR A 213 0.62 -24.36 6.41
N GLN A 214 -0.40 -24.99 6.98
CA GLN A 214 -0.70 -26.43 6.79
C GLN A 214 -2.13 -26.70 6.31
N GLY A 215 -2.84 -25.67 5.88
CA GLY A 215 -4.20 -25.80 5.39
C GLY A 215 -4.28 -26.26 3.93
N ALA A 216 -5.45 -26.77 3.55
CA ALA A 216 -5.68 -27.25 2.19
C ALA A 216 -6.10 -26.14 1.18
N ARG A 217 -6.56 -24.99 1.68
CA ARG A 217 -7.10 -23.94 0.83
C ARG A 217 -6.11 -22.76 0.75
N LEU A 218 -5.60 -22.51 -0.42
CA LEU A 218 -4.62 -21.44 -0.65
C LEU A 218 -5.07 -20.07 -0.08
N ALA A 219 -6.36 -19.76 -0.20
CA ALA A 219 -6.93 -18.51 0.29
C ALA A 219 -6.76 -18.29 1.80
N ASP A 220 -6.80 -19.35 2.59
CA ASP A 220 -6.68 -19.29 4.05
C ASP A 220 -5.21 -19.08 4.49
N GLY A 221 -4.26 -19.34 3.58
CA GLY A 221 -2.82 -19.11 3.79
C GLY A 221 -2.33 -17.73 3.34
N CYS A 222 -3.19 -16.93 2.71
CA CYS A 222 -2.82 -15.59 2.25
C CYS A 222 -2.74 -14.60 3.41
N LEU A 223 -1.73 -13.75 3.43
CA LEU A 223 -1.51 -12.76 4.47
C LEU A 223 -1.15 -11.39 3.88
N TRP A 224 -1.99 -10.38 4.15
CA TRP A 224 -1.63 -8.99 3.95
C TRP A 224 -0.84 -8.47 5.16
N THR A 225 0.36 -7.96 4.91
CA THR A 225 1.16 -7.36 5.98
C THR A 225 0.63 -5.97 6.33
N LYS A 226 0.97 -5.49 7.52
CA LYS A 226 0.89 -4.07 7.81
C LYS A 226 1.91 -3.32 6.94
N ARG A 227 1.74 -1.99 6.87
CA ARG A 227 2.73 -1.13 6.23
C ARG A 227 4.13 -1.42 6.79
N THR A 228 5.04 -1.81 5.92
CA THR A 228 6.41 -2.20 6.24
C THR A 228 7.40 -1.55 5.29
N GLU A 229 8.65 -1.46 5.69
CA GLU A 229 9.72 -1.02 4.81
C GLU A 229 10.08 -2.16 3.85
N LEU A 230 10.11 -1.85 2.56
CA LEU A 230 10.50 -2.83 1.54
C LEU A 230 11.99 -3.09 1.61
N LEU A 231 12.36 -4.36 1.58
CA LEU A 231 13.73 -4.85 1.66
C LEU A 231 14.67 -4.08 0.71
N ASP A 232 15.78 -3.57 1.25
CA ASP A 232 16.81 -2.79 0.55
C ASP A 232 16.33 -1.48 -0.08
N THR A 233 15.19 -0.97 0.33
CA THR A 233 14.66 0.34 -0.05
C THR A 233 14.23 1.12 1.17
N TRP A 234 13.85 2.38 1.00
CA TRP A 234 13.22 3.18 2.05
C TRP A 234 11.71 3.35 1.80
N GLU A 235 11.18 2.55 0.91
CA GLU A 235 9.78 2.64 0.53
C GLU A 235 8.90 1.87 1.51
N GLN A 236 7.80 2.49 1.84
CA GLN A 236 6.80 1.89 2.70
C GLN A 236 5.73 1.22 1.84
N VAL A 237 5.61 -0.09 1.97
CA VAL A 237 4.70 -0.93 1.19
C VAL A 237 3.81 -1.79 2.07
N MET A 238 2.78 -2.36 1.49
CA MET A 238 2.06 -3.53 2.01
C MET A 238 2.41 -4.73 1.14
N LEU A 239 2.71 -5.85 1.76
CA LEU A 239 3.01 -7.09 1.08
C LEU A 239 1.81 -8.04 1.19
N LEU A 240 1.51 -8.72 0.10
CA LEU A 240 0.59 -9.86 0.11
C LEU A 240 1.41 -11.14 -0.03
N CYS A 241 1.57 -11.87 1.06
CA CYS A 241 2.28 -13.14 1.07
C CYS A 241 1.30 -14.29 0.82
N VAL A 242 1.63 -15.18 -0.11
CA VAL A 242 0.82 -16.32 -0.52
C VAL A 242 1.70 -17.57 -0.50
N PRO A 243 1.28 -18.70 0.12
CA PRO A 243 2.07 -19.93 0.12
C PRO A 243 2.15 -20.52 -1.29
N ILE A 244 3.30 -21.08 -1.65
CA ILE A 244 3.47 -21.91 -2.85
C ILE A 244 3.31 -23.38 -2.43
N LEU A 245 2.25 -24.01 -2.93
CA LEU A 245 1.94 -25.40 -2.62
C LEU A 245 2.37 -26.30 -3.78
N ASP A 246 2.93 -27.47 -3.45
CA ASP A 246 3.11 -28.55 -4.42
C ASP A 246 1.78 -29.32 -4.66
N GLY A 247 1.78 -30.26 -5.59
CA GLY A 247 0.60 -31.08 -5.91
C GLY A 247 0.12 -31.95 -4.75
N GLY A 248 0.92 -32.14 -3.71
CA GLY A 248 0.57 -32.82 -2.46
C GLY A 248 0.01 -31.88 -1.39
N GLY A 249 -0.06 -30.58 -1.64
CA GLY A 249 -0.51 -29.57 -0.69
C GLY A 249 0.53 -29.17 0.36
N THR A 250 1.80 -29.51 0.14
CA THR A 250 2.90 -29.11 1.03
C THR A 250 3.42 -27.73 0.62
N VAL A 251 3.67 -26.86 1.60
CA VAL A 251 4.24 -25.52 1.34
C VAL A 251 5.71 -25.65 0.98
N ARG A 252 6.06 -25.25 -0.23
CA ARG A 252 7.45 -25.26 -0.76
C ARG A 252 8.10 -23.88 -0.76
N GLY A 253 7.34 -22.85 -0.43
CA GLY A 253 7.81 -21.48 -0.38
C GLY A 253 6.66 -20.49 -0.28
N PHE A 254 6.95 -19.25 -0.61
CA PHE A 254 5.98 -18.16 -0.62
C PHE A 254 6.18 -17.27 -1.85
N ALA A 255 5.10 -16.62 -2.27
CA ALA A 255 5.08 -15.58 -3.30
C ALA A 255 4.50 -14.28 -2.72
N VAL A 256 4.96 -13.12 -3.25
CA VAL A 256 4.54 -11.79 -2.78
C VAL A 256 4.31 -10.90 -4.00
#